data_4f6b596e22031bf5ec85f19d7924dfb0
#
_entry.id   4f6b596e22031bf5ec85f19d7924dfb0
#
_cell.length_a   1.000
_cell.length_b   1.000
_cell.length_c   1.000
_cell.angle_alpha   90.00
_cell.angle_beta   90.00
_cell.angle_gamma   90.00
#
_symmetry.space_group_name_H-M   'P 1'
#
loop_
_entity.id
_entity.type
_entity.pdbx_description
1 polymer ?
#
loop_
_entity_poly.entity_id
_entity_poly.type
_entity_poly.pdbx_seq_one_letter_code
_entity_poly.pdbx_strand_id
1 'polypeptide(L)'
;MAETIFQIYDKVFKKVLTLSAKAIINLINGLFFTVYPPDSTVDYDWTEFVDDGLRKTLADTIITINHTDSYHMEAQITEEDNIIFRVFQYGYGHADKNRAGDATGAVLRFPEPKVIYLCPAEEEADEYTLTLDFGSQGTFQYKVPIFKLLDISPEELSRRKMVILI
;
A
#
# COMPACT_ATOMS: atom_id res chain seq x y z
N MET A 1 -20.39 5.86 -15.24
CA MET A 1 -20.71 4.62 -14.52
C MET A 1 -19.45 3.93 -13.94
N ALA A 2 -18.37 3.76 -14.69
CA ALA A 2 -17.13 3.14 -14.17
C ALA A 2 -16.51 3.89 -12.97
N GLU A 3 -16.45 5.22 -13.03
CA GLU A 3 -15.90 6.07 -11.96
C GLU A 3 -16.67 5.95 -10.63
N THR A 4 -17.99 5.72 -10.69
CA THR A 4 -18.85 5.53 -9.51
C THR A 4 -18.60 4.17 -8.85
N ILE A 5 -18.34 3.13 -9.65
CA ILE A 5 -18.05 1.77 -9.16
C ILE A 5 -16.68 1.77 -8.47
N PHE A 6 -15.67 2.38 -9.10
CA PHE A 6 -14.33 2.52 -8.52
C PHE A 6 -14.38 3.16 -7.11
N GLN A 7 -15.09 4.27 -6.96
CA GLN A 7 -15.23 4.97 -5.69
C GLN A 7 -15.91 4.11 -4.61
N ILE A 8 -16.80 3.20 -5.00
CA ILE A 8 -17.47 2.29 -4.06
C ILE A 8 -16.48 1.25 -3.52
N TYR A 9 -15.71 0.61 -4.39
CA TYR A 9 -14.71 -0.39 -3.97
C TYR A 9 -13.64 0.21 -3.07
N ASP A 10 -13.10 1.39 -3.41
CA ASP A 10 -12.14 2.11 -2.57
C ASP A 10 -12.72 2.43 -1.18
N LYS A 11 -13.95 2.96 -1.12
CA LYS A 11 -14.62 3.25 0.15
C LYS A 11 -14.89 2.00 0.98
N VAL A 12 -15.30 0.92 0.35
CA VAL A 12 -15.55 -0.36 1.03
C VAL A 12 -14.25 -0.91 1.57
N PHE A 13 -13.18 -0.95 0.76
CA PHE A 13 -11.87 -1.42 1.19
C PHE A 13 -11.35 -0.62 2.41
N LYS A 14 -11.36 0.71 2.32
CA LYS A 14 -10.97 1.57 3.45
C LYS A 14 -11.84 1.35 4.68
N LYS A 15 -13.16 1.19 4.50
CA LYS A 15 -14.07 0.90 5.62
C LYS A 15 -13.73 -0.43 6.28
N VAL A 16 -13.47 -1.45 5.48
CA VAL A 16 -13.06 -2.77 5.94
C VAL A 16 -11.76 -2.69 6.77
N LEU A 17 -10.79 -1.90 6.31
CA LEU A 17 -9.53 -1.68 7.02
C LEU A 17 -9.70 -1.00 8.40
N THR A 18 -10.82 -0.31 8.64
CA THR A 18 -11.08 0.35 9.94
C THR A 18 -11.94 -0.45 10.92
N LEU A 19 -12.38 -1.66 10.55
CA LEU A 19 -13.32 -2.44 11.38
C LEU A 19 -12.68 -3.03 12.64
N SER A 20 -11.40 -3.47 12.58
CA SER A 20 -10.75 -4.13 13.70
C SER A 20 -9.24 -4.10 13.56
N ALA A 21 -8.53 -3.58 14.56
CA ALA A 21 -7.07 -3.60 14.60
C ALA A 21 -6.51 -5.02 14.46
N LYS A 22 -7.12 -6.02 15.11
CA LYS A 22 -6.71 -7.43 14.99
C LYS A 22 -6.85 -7.96 13.56
N ALA A 23 -7.92 -7.57 12.84
CA ALA A 23 -8.11 -7.99 11.45
C ALA A 23 -7.06 -7.36 10.54
N ILE A 24 -6.69 -6.11 10.80
CA ILE A 24 -5.62 -5.43 10.07
C ILE A 24 -4.25 -6.05 10.34
N ILE A 25 -3.94 -6.36 11.59
CA ILE A 25 -2.69 -7.06 11.92
C ILE A 25 -2.61 -8.40 11.19
N ASN A 26 -3.70 -9.16 11.16
CA ASN A 26 -3.76 -10.41 10.39
C ASN A 26 -3.59 -10.18 8.89
N LEU A 27 -4.18 -9.13 8.33
CA LEU A 27 -4.02 -8.76 6.92
C LEU A 27 -2.57 -8.40 6.60
N ILE A 28 -1.94 -7.54 7.40
CA ILE A 28 -0.51 -7.19 7.27
C ILE A 28 0.35 -8.44 7.36
N ASN A 29 0.15 -9.29 8.37
CA ASN A 29 0.90 -10.54 8.51
C ASN A 29 0.75 -11.45 7.28
N GLY A 30 -0.46 -11.55 6.71
CA GLY A 30 -0.72 -12.38 5.53
C GLY A 30 -0.16 -11.81 4.23
N LEU A 31 -0.23 -10.48 4.04
CA LEU A 31 0.24 -9.80 2.84
C LEU A 31 1.77 -9.65 2.80
N PHE A 32 2.39 -9.32 3.93
CA PHE A 32 3.80 -8.97 4.02
C PHE A 32 4.66 -10.06 4.70
N PHE A 33 4.05 -11.22 5.02
CA PHE A 33 4.72 -12.36 5.64
C PHE A 33 5.40 -12.01 6.98
N THR A 34 4.72 -11.16 7.76
CA THR A 34 5.16 -10.76 9.10
C THR A 34 4.43 -11.56 10.18
N VAL A 35 4.82 -11.38 11.45
CA VAL A 35 4.29 -12.15 12.59
C VAL A 35 3.96 -11.25 13.79
N TYR A 36 3.34 -10.10 13.53
CA TYR A 36 2.94 -9.20 14.61
C TYR A 36 1.93 -9.85 15.54
N PRO A 37 2.10 -9.69 16.87
CA PRO A 37 1.10 -10.08 17.86
C PRO A 37 -0.25 -9.38 17.64
N PRO A 38 -1.38 -10.02 18.00
CA PRO A 38 -2.71 -9.43 17.78
C PRO A 38 -3.01 -8.15 18.58
N ASP A 39 -2.20 -7.84 19.57
CA ASP A 39 -2.27 -6.66 20.43
C ASP A 39 -1.28 -5.55 20.03
N SER A 40 -0.61 -5.70 18.88
CA SER A 40 0.22 -4.63 18.31
C SER A 40 -0.59 -3.36 18.06
N THR A 41 0.05 -2.20 18.23
CA THR A 41 -0.59 -0.92 17.91
C THR A 41 -0.71 -0.72 16.41
N VAL A 42 -1.79 -0.09 15.97
CA VAL A 42 -2.09 0.19 14.57
C VAL A 42 -2.39 1.67 14.42
N ASP A 43 -1.55 2.38 13.69
CA ASP A 43 -1.75 3.78 13.33
C ASP A 43 -2.03 3.89 11.84
N TYR A 44 -2.96 4.78 11.46
CA TYR A 44 -3.34 5.02 10.07
C TYR A 44 -2.83 6.40 9.64
N ASP A 45 -2.10 6.44 8.55
CA ASP A 45 -1.75 7.69 7.86
C ASP A 45 -2.58 7.79 6.57
N TRP A 46 -3.66 8.57 6.64
CA TRP A 46 -4.50 8.86 5.49
C TRP A 46 -3.90 10.07 4.77
N THR A 47 -3.21 9.84 3.67
CA THR A 47 -2.68 10.92 2.85
C THR A 47 -3.73 11.38 1.86
N GLU A 48 -4.27 12.60 2.05
CA GLU A 48 -5.00 13.31 1.01
C GLU A 48 -4.00 14.14 0.20
N PHE A 49 -3.77 13.76 -1.05
CA PHE A 49 -3.07 14.64 -1.99
C PHE A 49 -4.09 15.39 -2.84
N VAL A 50 -3.90 16.70 -2.94
CA VAL A 50 -4.62 17.54 -3.91
C VAL A 50 -3.65 17.71 -5.08
N ASP A 51 -3.97 17.13 -6.23
CA ASP A 51 -3.23 17.41 -7.45
C ASP A 51 -3.57 18.80 -7.98
N ASP A 52 -2.76 19.34 -8.89
CA ASP A 52 -2.95 20.67 -9.51
C ASP A 52 -4.27 20.81 -10.29
N GLY A 53 -5.03 19.72 -10.45
CA GLY A 53 -6.33 19.67 -11.12
C GLY A 53 -7.55 19.68 -10.20
N LEU A 54 -7.40 19.94 -8.88
CA LEU A 54 -8.50 19.90 -7.87
C LEU A 54 -9.19 18.52 -7.75
N ARG A 55 -8.58 17.45 -8.27
CA ARG A 55 -9.06 16.09 -8.02
C ARG A 55 -8.51 15.63 -6.67
N LYS A 56 -9.40 15.50 -5.72
CA LYS A 56 -9.12 14.88 -4.42
C LYS A 56 -8.96 13.38 -4.65
N THR A 57 -7.75 12.94 -4.94
CA THR A 57 -7.43 11.52 -4.94
C THR A 57 -7.31 11.11 -3.48
N LEU A 58 -8.26 10.33 -2.99
CA LEU A 58 -8.13 9.72 -1.68
C LEU A 58 -6.99 8.71 -1.78
N ALA A 59 -5.90 9.05 -1.14
CA ALA A 59 -4.71 8.24 -1.17
C ALA A 59 -4.92 6.92 -0.45
N ASP A 60 -4.16 6.04 -0.87
CA ASP A 60 -3.86 4.73 -0.39
C ASP A 60 -3.65 4.66 1.11
N THR A 61 -3.90 3.51 1.67
CA THR A 61 -3.79 3.33 3.11
C THR A 61 -2.35 3.04 3.48
N ILE A 62 -1.72 3.95 4.23
CA ILE A 62 -0.48 3.65 4.93
C ILE A 62 -0.81 3.31 6.38
N ILE A 63 -0.35 2.14 6.81
CA ILE A 63 -0.54 1.62 8.17
C ILE A 63 0.81 1.48 8.82
N THR A 64 0.96 2.02 10.02
CA THR A 64 2.16 1.86 10.83
C THR A 64 1.86 0.95 12.02
N ILE A 65 2.67 -0.10 12.17
CA ILE A 65 2.59 -1.05 13.27
C ILE A 65 3.65 -0.71 14.31
N ASN A 66 3.26 -0.68 15.57
CA ASN A 66 4.14 -0.41 16.72
C ASN A 66 4.95 0.89 16.58
N HIS A 67 4.39 1.89 15.87
CA HIS A 67 5.00 3.20 15.61
C HIS A 67 6.34 3.15 14.84
N THR A 68 6.69 2.00 14.24
CA THR A 68 7.98 1.79 13.56
C THR A 68 7.86 1.28 12.14
N ASP A 69 7.03 0.29 11.90
CA ASP A 69 6.98 -0.46 10.64
C ASP A 69 5.77 0.00 9.82
N SER A 70 6.02 0.67 8.71
CA SER A 70 4.96 1.24 7.86
C SER A 70 4.74 0.41 6.60
N TYR A 71 3.48 0.19 6.26
CA TYR A 71 3.01 -0.61 5.12
C TYR A 71 2.08 0.23 4.26
N HIS A 72 2.35 0.29 2.98
CA HIS A 72 1.56 1.01 2.00
C HIS A 72 0.77 0.03 1.13
N MET A 73 -0.54 0.04 1.25
CA MET A 73 -1.44 -0.81 0.47
C MET A 73 -2.25 0.03 -0.51
N GLU A 74 -2.07 -0.25 -1.79
CA GLU A 74 -2.82 0.34 -2.90
C GLU A 74 -3.80 -0.68 -3.46
N ALA A 75 -5.11 -0.46 -3.27
CA ALA A 75 -6.14 -1.35 -3.82
C ALA A 75 -6.57 -0.90 -5.21
N GLN A 76 -6.57 -1.82 -6.17
CA GLN A 76 -6.92 -1.59 -7.56
C GLN A 76 -8.04 -2.52 -8.02
N ILE A 77 -8.93 -2.02 -8.87
CA ILE A 77 -9.93 -2.83 -9.59
C ILE A 77 -9.65 -2.96 -11.09
N THR A 78 -8.81 -2.07 -11.62
CA THR A 78 -8.34 -2.07 -13.00
C THR A 78 -6.87 -1.71 -13.02
N GLU A 79 -6.20 -2.05 -14.09
CA GLU A 79 -4.83 -1.62 -14.34
C GLU A 79 -4.76 -0.11 -14.60
N GLU A 80 -3.73 0.52 -14.08
CA GLU A 80 -3.43 1.93 -14.29
C GLU A 80 -1.97 2.11 -14.68
N ASP A 81 -1.70 2.78 -15.80
CA ASP A 81 -0.35 2.98 -16.36
C ASP A 81 0.61 3.69 -15.39
N ASN A 82 0.08 4.48 -14.45
CA ASN A 82 0.87 5.32 -13.54
C ASN A 82 0.89 4.83 -12.09
N ILE A 83 0.43 3.60 -11.82
CA ILE A 83 0.30 3.09 -10.46
C ILE A 83 1.62 3.13 -9.68
N ILE A 84 2.74 2.76 -10.31
CA ILE A 84 4.04 2.73 -9.65
C ILE A 84 4.53 4.12 -9.23
N PHE A 85 4.26 5.15 -10.06
CA PHE A 85 4.61 6.54 -9.73
C PHE A 85 3.79 7.04 -8.55
N ARG A 86 2.49 6.69 -8.51
CA ARG A 86 1.59 7.05 -7.41
C ARG A 86 2.04 6.41 -6.11
N VAL A 87 2.32 5.12 -6.12
CA VAL A 87 2.83 4.39 -4.95
C VAL A 87 4.14 5.01 -4.45
N PHE A 88 5.05 5.35 -5.37
CA PHE A 88 6.31 6.01 -5.03
C PHE A 88 6.09 7.39 -4.42
N GLN A 89 5.23 8.22 -5.02
CA GLN A 89 4.95 9.58 -4.53
C GLN A 89 4.36 9.57 -3.11
N TYR A 90 3.42 8.67 -2.85
CA TYR A 90 2.82 8.55 -1.51
C TYR A 90 3.81 8.02 -0.49
N GLY A 91 4.60 7.00 -0.88
CA GLY A 91 5.68 6.49 -0.04
C GLY A 91 6.71 7.56 0.30
N TYR A 92 7.08 8.41 -0.67
CA TYR A 92 7.96 9.56 -0.47
C TYR A 92 7.32 10.59 0.48
N GLY A 93 6.06 10.96 0.27
CA GLY A 93 5.36 11.92 1.14
C GLY A 93 5.31 11.45 2.60
N HIS A 94 5.04 10.16 2.82
CA HIS A 94 5.10 9.57 4.16
C HIS A 94 6.53 9.61 4.74
N ALA A 95 7.53 9.23 3.96
CA ALA A 95 8.92 9.21 4.38
C ALA A 95 9.46 10.62 4.70
N ASP A 96 9.08 11.64 3.92
CA ASP A 96 9.46 13.03 4.15
C ASP A 96 8.82 13.60 5.42
N LYS A 97 7.53 13.33 5.65
CA LYS A 97 6.82 13.72 6.88
C LYS A 97 7.47 13.14 8.13
N ASN A 98 7.98 11.91 8.05
CA ASN A 98 8.58 11.17 9.16
C ASN A 98 10.13 11.11 9.06
N ARG A 99 10.74 12.00 8.30
CA ARG A 99 12.19 12.00 8.11
C ARG A 99 12.96 12.15 9.42
N ALA A 100 14.04 11.40 9.54
CA ALA A 100 14.99 11.51 10.63
C ALA A 100 16.29 12.12 10.12
N GLY A 101 17.05 12.78 11.03
CA GLY A 101 18.33 13.39 10.69
C GLY A 101 18.41 14.86 11.05
N ASP A 102 19.48 15.51 10.59
CA ASP A 102 19.78 16.93 10.84
C ASP A 102 20.17 17.67 9.54
N ALA A 103 20.73 18.86 9.67
CA ALA A 103 21.13 19.68 8.53
C ALA A 103 22.26 19.05 7.67
N THR A 104 22.94 18.02 8.14
CA THR A 104 24.08 17.38 7.45
C THR A 104 23.71 16.03 6.84
N GLY A 105 22.58 15.44 7.25
CA GLY A 105 22.11 14.18 6.70
C GLY A 105 20.68 13.86 7.11
N ALA A 106 19.90 13.35 6.17
CA ALA A 106 18.54 12.92 6.39
C ALA A 106 18.33 11.46 5.96
N VAL A 107 17.44 10.77 6.66
CA VAL A 107 17.02 9.41 6.34
C VAL A 107 15.53 9.43 6.03
N LEU A 108 15.17 8.99 4.83
CA LEU A 108 13.80 8.76 4.40
C LEU A 108 13.49 7.27 4.51
N ARG A 109 12.54 6.92 5.38
CA ARG A 109 12.07 5.53 5.53
C ARG A 109 10.76 5.38 4.79
N PHE A 110 10.82 4.72 3.63
CA PHE A 110 9.64 4.41 2.85
C PHE A 110 8.83 3.30 3.51
N PRO A 111 7.50 3.37 3.46
CA PRO A 111 6.67 2.24 3.85
C PRO A 111 6.88 1.07 2.88
N GLU A 112 6.73 -0.16 3.37
CA GLU A 112 6.77 -1.37 2.53
C GLU A 112 5.54 -1.38 1.60
N PRO A 113 5.71 -1.34 0.27
CA PRO A 113 4.60 -1.16 -0.64
C PRO A 113 3.98 -2.49 -1.09
N LYS A 114 2.68 -2.46 -1.41
CA LYS A 114 1.99 -3.54 -2.13
C LYS A 114 0.78 -3.03 -2.88
N VAL A 115 0.67 -3.41 -4.16
CA VAL A 115 -0.55 -3.24 -4.95
C VAL A 115 -1.42 -4.47 -4.78
N ILE A 116 -2.73 -4.27 -4.54
CA ILE A 116 -3.71 -5.34 -4.34
C ILE A 116 -4.77 -5.24 -5.41
N TYR A 117 -4.79 -6.18 -6.34
CA TYR A 117 -5.87 -6.29 -7.32
C TYR A 117 -7.07 -7.03 -6.71
N LEU A 118 -8.21 -6.33 -6.63
CA LEU A 118 -9.48 -6.85 -6.09
C LEU A 118 -10.34 -7.54 -7.16
N CYS A 119 -10.05 -7.30 -8.44
CA CYS A 119 -10.68 -7.89 -9.61
C CYS A 119 -9.66 -8.65 -10.46
N PRO A 120 -10.09 -9.45 -11.46
CA PRO A 120 -9.15 -10.09 -12.36
C PRO A 120 -8.23 -9.05 -13.00
N ALA A 121 -6.92 -9.26 -12.89
CA ALA A 121 -5.90 -8.43 -13.53
C ALA A 121 -5.37 -9.15 -14.76
N GLU A 122 -5.25 -8.43 -15.88
CA GLU A 122 -4.61 -8.95 -17.10
C GLU A 122 -3.08 -8.95 -16.97
N GLU A 123 -2.55 -8.18 -16.02
CA GLU A 123 -1.12 -8.08 -15.74
C GLU A 123 -0.55 -9.43 -15.31
N GLU A 124 0.41 -9.94 -16.06
CA GLU A 124 1.10 -11.20 -15.75
C GLU A 124 2.21 -11.00 -14.72
N ALA A 125 2.72 -9.76 -14.56
CA ALA A 125 3.80 -9.46 -13.64
C ALA A 125 3.40 -9.67 -12.17
N ASP A 126 4.38 -10.03 -11.35
CA ASP A 126 4.25 -10.16 -9.90
C ASP A 126 4.77 -8.95 -9.14
N GLU A 127 5.44 -8.03 -9.82
CA GLU A 127 5.93 -6.77 -9.25
C GLU A 127 6.04 -5.67 -10.30
N TYR A 128 5.84 -4.42 -9.88
CA TYR A 128 6.25 -3.25 -10.64
C TYR A 128 7.65 -2.82 -10.22
N THR A 129 8.44 -2.32 -11.18
CA THR A 129 9.79 -1.81 -10.90
C THR A 129 9.93 -0.38 -11.42
N LEU A 130 10.27 0.55 -10.52
CA LEU A 130 10.66 1.91 -10.86
C LEU A 130 12.18 2.06 -10.69
N THR A 131 12.86 2.36 -11.77
CA THR A 131 14.30 2.66 -11.71
C THR A 131 14.50 4.14 -11.46
N LEU A 132 15.16 4.45 -10.35
CA LEU A 132 15.62 5.80 -9.99
C LEU A 132 17.07 5.92 -10.43
N ASP A 133 17.34 6.80 -11.38
CA ASP A 133 18.70 7.06 -11.89
C ASP A 133 19.22 8.39 -11.31
N PHE A 134 20.26 8.31 -10.51
CA PHE A 134 20.93 9.46 -9.88
C PHE A 134 22.22 9.84 -10.60
N GLY A 135 22.34 9.47 -11.89
CA GLY A 135 23.51 9.77 -12.70
C GLY A 135 24.78 9.15 -12.14
N SER A 136 25.80 9.97 -11.83
CA SER A 136 27.09 9.50 -11.30
C SER A 136 27.02 8.86 -9.93
N GLN A 137 25.91 9.00 -9.20
CA GLN A 137 25.69 8.39 -7.88
C GLN A 137 25.10 6.98 -7.98
N GLY A 138 24.73 6.53 -9.19
CA GLY A 138 24.22 5.20 -9.43
C GLY A 138 22.70 5.14 -9.59
N THR A 139 22.18 3.93 -9.69
CA THR A 139 20.76 3.66 -9.86
C THR A 139 20.22 2.81 -8.71
N PHE A 140 18.94 2.98 -8.41
CA PHE A 140 18.21 2.16 -7.44
C PHE A 140 16.90 1.67 -8.06
N GLN A 141 16.54 0.41 -7.81
CA GLN A 141 15.27 -0.15 -8.23
C GLN A 141 14.30 -0.19 -7.05
N TYR A 142 13.25 0.64 -7.14
CA TYR A 142 12.12 0.59 -6.22
C TYR A 142 11.13 -0.44 -6.74
N LYS A 143 10.90 -1.49 -5.94
CA LYS A 143 10.06 -2.62 -6.30
C LYS A 143 8.77 -2.58 -5.53
N VAL A 144 7.64 -2.82 -6.22
CA VAL A 144 6.30 -2.84 -5.65
C VAL A 144 5.65 -4.18 -5.98
N PRO A 145 5.62 -5.13 -5.05
CA PRO A 145 4.99 -6.43 -5.27
C PRO A 145 3.49 -6.29 -5.52
N ILE A 146 2.97 -7.18 -6.36
CA ILE A 146 1.55 -7.27 -6.71
C ILE A 146 0.93 -8.45 -5.98
N PHE A 147 -0.23 -8.24 -5.39
CA PHE A 147 -1.07 -9.28 -4.81
C PHE A 147 -2.39 -9.36 -5.59
N LYS A 148 -2.63 -10.48 -6.25
CA LYS A 148 -3.84 -10.75 -7.03
C LYS A 148 -4.81 -11.55 -6.17
N LEU A 149 -5.84 -10.89 -5.63
CA LEU A 149 -6.77 -11.51 -4.67
C LEU A 149 -7.46 -12.75 -5.23
N LEU A 150 -7.87 -12.71 -6.49
CA LEU A 150 -8.63 -13.79 -7.09
C LEU A 150 -7.79 -15.01 -7.50
N ASP A 151 -6.46 -14.89 -7.48
CA ASP A 151 -5.54 -16.02 -7.70
C ASP A 151 -5.34 -16.85 -6.42
N ILE A 152 -5.84 -16.35 -5.29
CA ILE A 152 -5.70 -17.01 -3.98
C ILE A 152 -7.02 -17.66 -3.60
N SER A 153 -6.98 -18.94 -3.25
CA SER A 153 -8.21 -19.64 -2.82
C SER A 153 -8.72 -19.11 -1.47
N PRO A 154 -10.05 -19.19 -1.21
CA PRO A 154 -10.61 -18.81 0.09
C PRO A 154 -9.99 -19.59 1.26
N GLU A 155 -9.62 -20.85 1.05
CA GLU A 155 -8.96 -21.70 2.05
C GLU A 155 -7.57 -21.16 2.39
N GLU A 156 -6.82 -20.71 1.38
CA GLU A 156 -5.50 -20.11 1.57
C GLU A 156 -5.60 -18.76 2.28
N LEU A 157 -6.56 -17.90 1.90
CA LEU A 157 -6.84 -16.64 2.60
C LEU A 157 -7.19 -16.88 4.06
N SER A 158 -8.03 -17.89 4.33
CA SER A 158 -8.39 -18.30 5.69
C SER A 158 -7.17 -18.80 6.47
N ARG A 159 -6.32 -19.63 5.85
CA ARG A 159 -5.08 -20.13 6.45
C ARG A 159 -4.11 -19.01 6.81
N ARG A 160 -4.01 -17.99 5.98
CA ARG A 160 -3.22 -16.76 6.24
C ARG A 160 -3.92 -15.79 7.18
N LYS A 161 -5.13 -16.11 7.66
CA LYS A 161 -5.98 -15.25 8.51
C LYS A 161 -6.37 -13.92 7.84
N MET A 162 -6.36 -13.89 6.53
CA MET A 162 -6.73 -12.71 5.73
C MET A 162 -8.24 -12.67 5.45
N VAL A 163 -9.06 -13.11 6.41
CA VAL A 163 -10.52 -13.24 6.28
C VAL A 163 -11.24 -11.95 5.95
N ILE A 164 -10.60 -10.82 6.12
CA ILE A 164 -11.12 -9.51 5.75
C ILE A 164 -11.21 -9.31 4.23
N LEU A 165 -10.54 -10.17 3.44
CA LEU A 165 -10.55 -10.16 1.98
C LEU A 165 -11.48 -11.21 1.37
N ILE A 166 -12.14 -12.05 2.18
CA ILE A 166 -13.13 -13.03 1.75
C ILE A 166 -14.53 -12.39 1.77
#